data_b4cd3fa4d05605188eef77d7a1568af5
#
_entry.id   b4cd3fa4d05605188eef77d7a1568af5
#
_cell.length_a   1.000
_cell.length_b   1.000
_cell.length_c   1.000
_cell.angle_alpha   90.00
_cell.angle_beta   90.00
_cell.angle_gamma   90.00
#
_symmetry.space_group_name_H-M   'P 1'
#
loop_
_entity.id
_entity.type
_entity.pdbx_description
1 polymer ?
#
loop_
_entity_poly.entity_id
_entity_poly.type
_entity_poly.pdbx_seq_one_letter_code
_entity_poly.pdbx_strand_id
1 'polypeptide(L)'
;MSRIGKLPIVLPKGVEISRDPKSNLITVKGPLGELKQYVDEAISYTIEDGHLMLARATEQKRHKALHGLYRSLLANMIKGVSEGFEIRQELVGVGYKAEAKGQQLDLSLGYSHNILFEFPQEIKVETIVEKGKNPIIILKGIDKQLLGQVANKIRSYRKPEPYKGKGIRFVGEIVRKKAGKSAEK
;
A
#
# COMPACT_ATOMS: atom_id res chain seq x y z
N MET A 1 2.88 -15.16 22.91
CA MET A 1 2.74 -15.90 21.63
C MET A 1 2.17 -14.95 20.59
N SER A 2 2.66 -14.96 19.33
CA SER A 2 2.07 -14.14 18.25
C SER A 2 0.75 -14.75 17.81
N ARG A 3 -0.38 -14.13 18.17
CA ARG A 3 -1.71 -14.56 17.73
C ARG A 3 -1.85 -14.44 16.19
N ILE A 4 -1.26 -13.42 15.59
CA ILE A 4 -1.32 -13.19 14.14
C ILE A 4 -0.54 -14.26 13.36
N GLY A 5 0.67 -14.64 13.81
CA GLY A 5 1.49 -15.63 13.11
C GLY A 5 0.85 -17.02 12.98
N LYS A 6 0.00 -17.40 13.92
CA LYS A 6 -0.70 -18.71 13.93
C LYS A 6 -1.98 -18.74 13.09
N LEU A 7 -2.49 -17.59 12.66
CA LEU A 7 -3.71 -17.56 11.85
C LEU A 7 -3.44 -18.12 10.45
N PRO A 8 -4.18 -19.12 9.98
CA PRO A 8 -4.06 -19.62 8.63
C PRO A 8 -4.36 -18.51 7.61
N ILE A 9 -3.76 -18.61 6.44
CA ILE A 9 -4.03 -17.72 5.31
C ILE A 9 -4.79 -18.53 4.27
N VAL A 10 -5.99 -18.09 3.94
CA VAL A 10 -6.81 -18.72 2.89
C VAL A 10 -6.15 -18.49 1.53
N LEU A 11 -5.97 -19.53 0.74
CA LEU A 11 -5.49 -19.46 -0.62
C LEU A 11 -6.69 -19.36 -1.58
N PRO A 12 -6.89 -18.23 -2.28
CA PRO A 12 -7.92 -18.12 -3.30
C PRO A 12 -7.64 -19.05 -4.47
N LYS A 13 -8.67 -19.47 -5.19
CA LYS A 13 -8.52 -20.26 -6.42
C LYS A 13 -7.65 -19.51 -7.45
N GLY A 14 -6.67 -20.21 -8.03
CA GLY A 14 -5.77 -19.64 -9.03
C GLY A 14 -4.54 -18.94 -8.45
N VAL A 15 -4.27 -19.06 -7.15
CA VAL A 15 -3.03 -18.59 -6.53
C VAL A 15 -2.12 -19.79 -6.25
N GLU A 16 -0.91 -19.74 -6.77
CA GLU A 16 0.14 -20.75 -6.57
C GLU A 16 1.29 -20.18 -5.76
N ILE A 17 1.84 -20.99 -4.85
CA ILE A 17 2.99 -20.62 -4.03
C ILE A 17 4.10 -21.63 -4.27
N SER A 18 5.28 -21.13 -4.60
CA SER A 18 6.49 -21.93 -4.73
C SER A 18 7.63 -21.34 -3.91
N ARG A 19 8.49 -22.20 -3.36
CA ARG A 19 9.71 -21.79 -2.65
C ARG A 19 10.92 -22.36 -3.39
N ASP A 20 11.89 -21.51 -3.69
CA ASP A 20 13.19 -21.94 -4.13
C ASP A 20 14.03 -22.31 -2.90
N PRO A 21 14.42 -23.59 -2.74
CA PRO A 21 15.17 -24.05 -1.57
C PRO A 21 16.59 -23.46 -1.48
N LYS A 22 17.18 -22.99 -2.60
CA LYS A 22 18.53 -22.43 -2.64
C LYS A 22 18.57 -20.97 -2.23
N SER A 23 17.60 -20.18 -2.68
CA SER A 23 17.55 -18.74 -2.44
C SER A 23 16.62 -18.35 -1.29
N ASN A 24 15.87 -19.29 -0.73
CA ASN A 24 14.82 -19.03 0.26
C ASN A 24 13.78 -17.99 -0.21
N LEU A 25 13.64 -17.87 -1.52
CA LEU A 25 12.70 -16.96 -2.16
C LEU A 25 11.34 -17.65 -2.31
N ILE A 26 10.30 -17.04 -1.75
CA ILE A 26 8.93 -17.48 -1.98
C ILE A 26 8.35 -16.65 -3.12
N THR A 27 7.86 -17.32 -4.15
CA THR A 27 7.15 -16.72 -5.27
C THR A 27 5.67 -17.04 -5.14
N VAL A 28 4.84 -16.02 -5.18
CA VAL A 28 3.38 -16.13 -5.18
C VAL A 28 2.87 -15.68 -6.54
N LYS A 29 2.23 -16.58 -7.29
CA LYS A 29 1.64 -16.31 -8.60
C LYS A 29 0.13 -16.29 -8.49
N GLY A 30 -0.50 -15.37 -9.19
CA GLY A 30 -1.96 -15.25 -9.24
C GLY A 30 -2.43 -14.61 -10.55
N PRO A 31 -3.74 -14.37 -10.68
CA PRO A 31 -4.35 -13.86 -11.91
C PRO A 31 -3.86 -12.45 -12.29
N LEU A 32 -3.43 -11.63 -11.31
CA LEU A 32 -2.97 -10.26 -11.56
C LEU A 32 -1.47 -10.15 -11.79
N GLY A 33 -0.69 -11.19 -11.45
CA GLY A 33 0.77 -11.19 -11.63
C GLY A 33 1.49 -12.08 -10.63
N GLU A 34 2.80 -11.85 -10.48
CA GLU A 34 3.63 -12.56 -9.51
C GLU A 34 4.38 -11.61 -8.59
N LEU A 35 4.54 -12.02 -7.34
CA LEU A 35 5.35 -11.33 -6.34
C LEU A 35 6.36 -12.28 -5.71
N LYS A 36 7.53 -11.77 -5.36
CA LYS A 36 8.63 -12.54 -4.76
C LYS A 36 9.05 -11.93 -3.43
N GLN A 37 9.27 -12.77 -2.44
CA GLN A 37 9.70 -12.35 -1.10
C GLN A 37 10.75 -13.32 -0.55
N TYR A 38 11.85 -12.78 -0.07
CA TYR A 38 12.80 -13.56 0.72
C TYR A 38 12.22 -13.87 2.09
N VAL A 39 12.35 -15.13 2.52
CA VAL A 39 11.89 -15.60 3.83
C VAL A 39 13.04 -16.30 4.54
N ASP A 40 13.30 -15.93 5.79
CA ASP A 40 14.35 -16.50 6.65
C ASP A 40 14.15 -18.02 6.79
N GLU A 41 15.26 -18.77 6.85
CA GLU A 41 15.26 -20.24 6.97
C GLU A 41 14.56 -20.74 8.23
N ALA A 42 14.55 -19.92 9.29
CA ALA A 42 13.86 -20.25 10.54
C ALA A 42 12.32 -20.32 10.43
N ILE A 43 11.78 -19.93 9.27
CA ILE A 43 10.34 -19.96 9.00
C ILE A 43 10.06 -20.97 7.90
N SER A 44 9.26 -21.98 8.22
CA SER A 44 8.71 -22.94 7.27
C SER A 44 7.23 -22.65 7.02
N TYR A 45 6.70 -23.19 5.94
CA TYR A 45 5.27 -23.15 5.67
C TYR A 45 4.75 -24.51 5.20
N THR A 46 3.51 -24.78 5.49
CA THR A 46 2.73 -25.95 5.01
C THR A 46 1.46 -25.44 4.34
N ILE A 47 1.01 -26.19 3.33
CA ILE A 47 -0.26 -25.91 2.64
C ILE A 47 -1.14 -27.13 2.90
N GLU A 48 -2.25 -26.93 3.63
CA GLU A 48 -3.22 -27.96 3.98
C GLU A 48 -4.63 -27.40 3.71
N ASP A 49 -5.47 -28.16 3.05
CA ASP A 49 -6.88 -27.82 2.77
C ASP A 49 -7.09 -26.40 2.19
N GLY A 50 -6.18 -25.93 1.32
CA GLY A 50 -6.28 -24.58 0.75
C GLY A 50 -5.91 -23.46 1.73
N HIS A 51 -5.25 -23.81 2.84
CA HIS A 51 -4.75 -22.84 3.82
C HIS A 51 -3.23 -22.90 3.88
N LEU A 52 -2.60 -21.75 3.88
CA LEU A 52 -1.17 -21.59 4.12
C LEU A 52 -0.96 -21.35 5.62
N MET A 53 -0.24 -22.25 6.28
CA MET A 53 0.18 -22.10 7.67
C MET A 53 1.70 -21.91 7.74
N LEU A 54 2.14 -21.02 8.62
CA LEU A 54 3.56 -20.80 8.88
C LEU A 54 3.95 -21.42 10.22
N ALA A 55 5.14 -22.02 10.24
CA ALA A 55 5.75 -22.53 11.46
C ALA A 55 7.13 -21.87 11.66
N ARG A 56 7.56 -21.82 12.92
CA ARG A 56 8.88 -21.31 13.31
C ARG A 56 9.71 -22.42 13.92
N ALA A 57 11.01 -22.41 13.67
CA ALA A 57 11.93 -23.44 14.16
C ALA A 57 12.08 -23.42 15.70
N THR A 58 12.11 -22.23 16.32
CA THR A 58 12.33 -22.07 17.77
C THR A 58 11.49 -20.97 18.40
N GLU A 59 11.42 -20.97 19.75
CA GLU A 59 10.69 -19.98 20.54
C GLU A 59 11.50 -18.69 20.83
N GLN A 60 12.63 -18.47 20.16
CA GLN A 60 13.45 -17.26 20.32
C GLN A 60 12.67 -16.00 19.94
N LYS A 61 12.97 -14.88 20.59
CA LYS A 61 12.30 -13.58 20.36
C LYS A 61 12.35 -13.15 18.90
N ARG A 62 13.51 -13.37 18.23
CA ARG A 62 13.71 -13.09 16.81
C ARG A 62 12.73 -13.90 15.94
N HIS A 63 12.64 -15.23 16.15
CA HIS A 63 11.79 -16.10 15.33
C HIS A 63 10.29 -15.83 15.57
N LYS A 64 9.92 -15.40 16.79
CA LYS A 64 8.55 -14.92 17.08
C LYS A 64 8.20 -13.66 16.28
N ALA A 65 9.13 -12.72 16.17
CA ALA A 65 8.96 -11.50 15.38
C ALA A 65 8.86 -11.81 13.87
N LEU A 66 9.80 -12.63 13.35
CA LEU A 66 9.82 -13.05 11.94
C LEU A 66 8.55 -13.82 11.55
N HIS A 67 8.03 -14.68 12.42
CA HIS A 67 6.81 -15.43 12.18
C HIS A 67 5.60 -14.52 11.90
N GLY A 68 5.41 -13.49 12.72
CA GLY A 68 4.34 -12.50 12.48
C GLY A 68 4.57 -11.64 11.25
N LEU A 69 5.83 -11.25 10.98
CA LEU A 69 6.22 -10.45 9.82
C LEU A 69 5.90 -11.20 8.52
N TYR A 70 6.49 -12.39 8.34
CA TYR A 70 6.31 -13.15 7.10
C TYR A 70 4.88 -13.60 6.87
N ARG A 71 4.14 -13.91 7.94
CA ARG A 71 2.70 -14.19 7.81
C ARG A 71 1.97 -12.99 7.20
N SER A 72 2.25 -11.79 7.67
CA SER A 72 1.60 -10.57 7.16
C SER A 72 2.04 -10.24 5.74
N LEU A 73 3.33 -10.42 5.41
CA LEU A 73 3.86 -10.20 4.06
C LEU A 73 3.22 -11.18 3.07
N LEU A 74 3.21 -12.48 3.37
CA LEU A 74 2.61 -13.49 2.50
C LEU A 74 1.11 -13.28 2.33
N ALA A 75 0.38 -12.93 3.39
CA ALA A 75 -1.03 -12.58 3.27
C ALA A 75 -1.28 -11.37 2.35
N ASN A 76 -0.42 -10.34 2.44
CA ASN A 76 -0.50 -9.21 1.52
C ASN A 76 -0.19 -9.61 0.08
N MET A 77 0.83 -10.47 -0.15
CA MET A 77 1.17 -10.95 -1.49
C MET A 77 0.01 -11.74 -2.10
N ILE A 78 -0.56 -12.69 -1.35
CA ILE A 78 -1.70 -13.51 -1.81
C ILE A 78 -2.89 -12.60 -2.18
N LYS A 79 -3.24 -11.65 -1.33
CA LYS A 79 -4.29 -10.68 -1.62
C LYS A 79 -3.95 -9.80 -2.81
N GLY A 80 -2.69 -9.36 -2.93
CA GLY A 80 -2.22 -8.51 -4.01
C GLY A 80 -2.31 -9.18 -5.37
N VAL A 81 -1.89 -10.45 -5.50
CA VAL A 81 -1.94 -11.17 -6.78
C VAL A 81 -3.35 -11.67 -7.14
N SER A 82 -4.28 -11.78 -6.17
CA SER A 82 -5.67 -12.22 -6.40
C SER A 82 -6.62 -11.07 -6.68
N GLU A 83 -6.68 -10.08 -5.80
CA GLU A 83 -7.64 -8.97 -5.82
C GLU A 83 -6.98 -7.64 -6.20
N GLY A 84 -5.68 -7.48 -5.89
CA GLY A 84 -4.97 -6.21 -5.97
C GLY A 84 -5.25 -5.31 -4.77
N PHE A 85 -4.59 -4.15 -4.79
CA PHE A 85 -4.80 -3.08 -3.81
C PHE A 85 -5.16 -1.79 -4.52
N GLU A 86 -6.01 -1.00 -3.88
CA GLU A 86 -6.40 0.31 -4.33
C GLU A 86 -6.21 1.32 -3.19
N ILE A 87 -5.56 2.45 -3.49
CA ILE A 87 -5.42 3.58 -2.57
C ILE A 87 -6.00 4.81 -3.25
N ARG A 88 -6.85 5.53 -2.52
CA ARG A 88 -7.46 6.78 -2.99
C ARG A 88 -6.93 7.94 -2.17
N GLN A 89 -6.51 9.00 -2.87
CA GLN A 89 -6.08 10.26 -2.28
C GLN A 89 -6.90 11.41 -2.83
N GLU A 90 -7.28 12.35 -1.99
CA GLU A 90 -7.98 13.57 -2.40
C GLU A 90 -7.08 14.80 -2.24
N LEU A 91 -7.22 15.73 -3.16
CA LEU A 91 -6.50 16.99 -3.17
C LEU A 91 -7.41 18.10 -2.65
N VAL A 92 -7.17 18.54 -1.43
CA VAL A 92 -7.98 19.60 -0.80
C VAL A 92 -7.28 20.94 -0.94
N GLY A 93 -7.84 21.84 -1.73
CA GLY A 93 -7.30 23.18 -1.90
C GLY A 93 -7.87 23.90 -3.13
N VAL A 94 -8.03 25.21 -3.04
CA VAL A 94 -8.49 26.04 -4.17
C VAL A 94 -7.44 26.00 -5.28
N GLY A 95 -7.87 25.66 -6.49
CA GLY A 95 -7.00 25.60 -7.66
C GLY A 95 -6.10 24.35 -7.74
N TYR A 96 -6.26 23.37 -6.85
CA TYR A 96 -5.54 22.10 -6.96
C TYR A 96 -6.11 21.27 -8.11
N LYS A 97 -5.21 20.72 -8.92
CA LYS A 97 -5.55 19.86 -10.05
C LYS A 97 -4.65 18.63 -10.06
N ALA A 98 -5.18 17.53 -10.55
CA ALA A 98 -4.45 16.30 -10.82
C ALA A 98 -4.90 15.74 -12.15
N GLU A 99 -3.97 15.44 -13.04
CA GLU A 99 -4.25 14.86 -14.35
C GLU A 99 -3.29 13.68 -14.59
N ALA A 100 -3.85 12.51 -14.78
CA ALA A 100 -3.08 11.31 -15.12
C ALA A 100 -2.98 11.17 -16.63
N LYS A 101 -1.77 11.02 -17.15
CA LYS A 101 -1.44 10.80 -18.56
C LYS A 101 -0.58 9.55 -18.69
N GLY A 102 -1.24 8.39 -18.83
CA GLY A 102 -0.52 7.12 -18.82
C GLY A 102 0.18 6.85 -17.50
N GLN A 103 1.52 6.75 -17.51
CA GLN A 103 2.34 6.54 -16.31
C GLN A 103 2.84 7.84 -15.65
N GLN A 104 2.35 8.97 -16.11
CA GLN A 104 2.70 10.28 -15.55
C GLN A 104 1.50 10.93 -14.88
N LEU A 105 1.73 11.59 -13.76
CA LEU A 105 0.76 12.37 -13.03
C LEU A 105 1.24 13.83 -12.98
N ASP A 106 0.46 14.74 -13.54
CA ASP A 106 0.66 16.16 -13.46
C ASP A 106 -0.15 16.73 -12.29
N LEU A 107 0.55 17.36 -11.35
CA LEU A 107 -0.02 17.90 -10.12
C LEU A 107 0.18 19.41 -10.06
N SER A 108 -0.92 20.16 -9.99
CA SER A 108 -0.92 21.58 -9.68
C SER A 108 -1.35 21.76 -8.21
N LEU A 109 -0.41 22.11 -7.33
CA LEU A 109 -0.60 22.13 -5.87
C LEU A 109 -0.42 23.54 -5.26
N GLY A 110 -0.63 24.58 -6.07
CA GLY A 110 -0.48 25.97 -5.64
C GLY A 110 0.98 26.41 -5.47
N TYR A 111 1.90 25.76 -6.18
CA TYR A 111 3.26 26.22 -6.45
C TYR A 111 3.31 27.00 -7.76
N SER A 112 4.42 27.71 -8.02
CA SER A 112 4.66 28.43 -9.28
C SER A 112 4.88 27.51 -10.48
N HIS A 113 5.09 26.21 -10.25
CA HIS A 113 5.32 25.17 -11.25
C HIS A 113 4.46 23.94 -10.96
N ASN A 114 4.19 23.16 -11.98
CA ASN A 114 3.55 21.85 -11.83
C ASN A 114 4.59 20.81 -11.41
N ILE A 115 4.12 19.79 -10.71
CA ILE A 115 4.92 18.64 -10.31
C ILE A 115 4.55 17.47 -11.21
N LEU A 116 5.52 17.02 -12.01
CA LEU A 116 5.39 15.78 -12.80
C LEU A 116 5.94 14.62 -11.99
N PHE A 117 5.13 13.57 -11.84
CA PHE A 117 5.52 12.36 -11.15
C PHE A 117 5.34 11.15 -12.07
N GLU A 118 6.41 10.38 -12.26
CA GLU A 118 6.39 9.14 -13.04
C GLU A 118 6.21 7.93 -12.11
N PHE A 119 5.31 7.03 -12.51
CA PHE A 119 5.01 5.81 -11.77
C PHE A 119 5.81 4.62 -12.31
N PRO A 120 6.19 3.67 -11.42
CA PRO A 120 6.64 2.36 -11.84
C PRO A 120 5.55 1.65 -12.67
N GLN A 121 5.94 0.77 -13.58
CA GLN A 121 5.01 0.06 -14.48
C GLN A 121 4.00 -0.83 -13.75
N GLU A 122 4.31 -1.26 -12.52
CA GLU A 122 3.45 -2.08 -11.67
C GLU A 122 2.26 -1.31 -11.08
N ILE A 123 2.27 0.03 -11.14
CA ILE A 123 1.21 0.87 -10.57
C ILE A 123 0.41 1.53 -11.69
N LYS A 124 -0.90 1.35 -11.67
CA LYS A 124 -1.83 2.08 -12.52
C LYS A 124 -2.37 3.27 -11.77
N VAL A 125 -2.40 4.43 -12.44
CA VAL A 125 -2.94 5.67 -11.87
C VAL A 125 -4.14 6.14 -12.68
N GLU A 126 -5.17 6.55 -11.97
CA GLU A 126 -6.38 7.15 -12.54
C GLU A 126 -6.70 8.41 -11.75
N THR A 127 -7.30 9.41 -12.40
CA THR A 127 -7.76 10.63 -11.73
C THR A 127 -9.24 10.85 -11.99
N ILE A 128 -9.99 11.17 -10.95
CA ILE A 128 -11.40 11.55 -11.04
C ILE A 128 -11.53 13.02 -10.66
N VAL A 129 -12.06 13.80 -11.58
CA VAL A 129 -12.34 15.23 -11.38
C VAL A 129 -13.81 15.49 -11.63
N GLU A 130 -14.59 15.70 -10.56
CA GLU A 130 -16.00 16.04 -10.63
C GLU A 130 -16.18 17.54 -10.33
N LYS A 131 -17.13 18.20 -11.02
CA LYS A 131 -17.44 19.60 -10.74
C LYS A 131 -17.91 19.78 -9.29
N GLY A 132 -17.26 20.69 -8.56
CA GLY A 132 -17.61 20.99 -7.16
C GLY A 132 -17.05 20.03 -6.10
N LYS A 133 -16.31 18.99 -6.50
CA LYS A 133 -15.64 18.08 -5.57
C LYS A 133 -14.12 18.18 -5.70
N ASN A 134 -13.44 17.73 -4.66
CA ASN A 134 -11.98 17.64 -4.68
C ASN A 134 -11.52 16.61 -5.71
N PRO A 135 -10.46 16.88 -6.50
CA PRO A 135 -9.84 15.87 -7.36
C PRO A 135 -9.39 14.67 -6.54
N ILE A 136 -9.64 13.46 -7.07
CA ILE A 136 -9.25 12.19 -6.44
C ILE A 136 -8.24 11.49 -7.34
N ILE A 137 -7.14 11.06 -6.75
CA ILE A 137 -6.14 10.18 -7.38
C ILE A 137 -6.41 8.77 -6.89
N ILE A 138 -6.53 7.83 -7.83
CA ILE A 138 -6.70 6.41 -7.56
C ILE A 138 -5.44 5.69 -8.01
N LEU A 139 -4.80 5.00 -7.08
CA LEU A 139 -3.61 4.19 -7.32
C LEU A 139 -3.99 2.72 -7.17
N LYS A 140 -3.69 1.90 -8.18
CA LYS A 140 -3.95 0.46 -8.19
C LYS A 140 -2.65 -0.30 -8.43
N GLY A 141 -2.43 -1.39 -7.69
CA GLY A 141 -1.25 -2.22 -7.84
C GLY A 141 -1.34 -3.54 -7.08
N ILE A 142 -0.46 -4.46 -7.41
CA ILE A 142 -0.38 -5.78 -6.76
C ILE A 142 0.47 -5.75 -5.49
N ASP A 143 1.53 -4.91 -5.46
CA ASP A 143 2.40 -4.78 -4.30
C ASP A 143 1.93 -3.66 -3.37
N LYS A 144 1.44 -4.06 -2.18
CA LYS A 144 0.98 -3.13 -1.14
C LYS A 144 2.08 -2.20 -0.65
N GLN A 145 3.33 -2.69 -0.56
CA GLN A 145 4.46 -1.90 -0.07
C GLN A 145 4.81 -0.80 -1.07
N LEU A 146 5.00 -1.15 -2.33
CA LEU A 146 5.31 -0.20 -3.40
C LEU A 146 4.19 0.84 -3.53
N LEU A 147 2.93 0.38 -3.54
CA LEU A 147 1.75 1.25 -3.62
C LEU A 147 1.70 2.25 -2.46
N GLY A 148 1.98 1.79 -1.23
CA GLY A 148 2.03 2.64 -0.04
C GLY A 148 3.18 3.65 -0.08
N GLN A 149 4.35 3.27 -0.57
CA GLN A 149 5.50 4.18 -0.74
C GLN A 149 5.18 5.28 -1.74
N VAL A 150 4.61 4.93 -2.89
CA VAL A 150 4.23 5.90 -3.93
C VAL A 150 3.14 6.84 -3.42
N ALA A 151 2.10 6.32 -2.77
CA ALA A 151 1.05 7.14 -2.17
C ALA A 151 1.61 8.12 -1.13
N ASN A 152 2.53 7.67 -0.28
CA ASN A 152 3.17 8.53 0.70
C ASN A 152 4.09 9.59 0.05
N LYS A 153 4.77 9.25 -1.04
CA LYS A 153 5.56 10.21 -1.83
C LYS A 153 4.69 11.32 -2.40
N ILE A 154 3.56 10.99 -3.02
CA ILE A 154 2.60 11.97 -3.54
C ILE A 154 2.09 12.87 -2.41
N ARG A 155 1.70 12.28 -1.28
CA ARG A 155 1.27 13.05 -0.10
C ARG A 155 2.34 13.98 0.42
N SER A 156 3.62 13.62 0.30
CA SER A 156 4.74 14.44 0.78
C SER A 156 4.92 15.74 0.01
N TYR A 157 4.46 15.84 -1.23
CA TYR A 157 4.54 17.06 -2.02
C TYR A 157 3.71 18.21 -1.43
N ARG A 158 2.56 17.89 -0.80
CA ARG A 158 1.78 18.89 -0.07
C ARG A 158 1.04 18.19 1.08
N LYS A 159 1.70 18.09 2.24
CA LYS A 159 1.13 17.47 3.44
C LYS A 159 -0.14 18.20 3.91
N PRO A 160 -1.12 17.51 4.48
CA PRO A 160 -2.32 18.15 5.02
C PRO A 160 -1.98 19.19 6.09
N GLU A 161 -2.49 20.38 5.94
CA GLU A 161 -2.33 21.47 6.90
C GLU A 161 -3.32 21.27 8.08
N PRO A 162 -2.91 21.52 9.33
CA PRO A 162 -3.78 21.29 10.48
C PRO A 162 -4.84 22.37 10.71
N TYR A 163 -4.77 23.53 10.05
CA TYR A 163 -5.71 24.62 10.27
C TYR A 163 -6.93 24.55 9.35
N LYS A 164 -6.73 24.62 8.05
CA LYS A 164 -7.79 24.55 7.03
C LYS A 164 -7.92 23.18 6.37
N GLY A 165 -6.97 22.27 6.62
CA GLY A 165 -6.97 20.92 6.04
C GLY A 165 -6.55 20.88 4.57
N LYS A 166 -5.90 21.96 4.05
CA LYS A 166 -5.39 22.04 2.68
C LYS A 166 -4.20 21.10 2.50
N GLY A 167 -4.17 20.35 1.41
CA GLY A 167 -3.10 19.40 1.10
C GLY A 167 -3.64 18.11 0.48
N ILE A 168 -2.77 17.11 0.33
CA ILE A 168 -3.09 15.78 -0.17
C ILE A 168 -3.30 14.85 1.02
N ARG A 169 -4.47 14.21 1.10
CA ARG A 169 -4.81 13.27 2.17
C ARG A 169 -5.42 11.98 1.60
N PHE A 170 -5.41 10.92 2.37
CA PHE A 170 -6.14 9.72 2.00
C PHE A 170 -7.65 9.96 2.11
N VAL A 171 -8.43 9.33 1.24
CA VAL A 171 -9.89 9.41 1.32
C VAL A 171 -10.34 8.78 2.65
N GLY A 172 -11.15 9.53 3.42
CA GLY A 172 -11.57 9.12 4.77
C GLY A 172 -10.58 9.44 5.89
N GLU A 173 -9.43 10.05 5.60
CA GLU A 173 -8.48 10.50 6.63
C GLU A 173 -9.05 11.70 7.40
N ILE A 174 -9.13 11.57 8.71
CA ILE A 174 -9.53 12.66 9.61
C ILE A 174 -8.27 13.43 10.02
N VAL A 175 -8.11 14.65 9.47
CA VAL A 175 -7.02 15.54 9.84
C VAL A 175 -7.39 16.27 11.13
N ARG A 176 -6.58 16.08 12.20
CA ARG A 176 -6.77 16.80 13.47
C ARG A 176 -6.55 18.30 13.25
N LYS A 177 -7.63 19.09 13.38
CA LYS A 177 -7.57 20.54 13.24
C LYS A 177 -7.06 21.19 14.53
N LYS A 178 -6.23 22.20 14.36
CA LYS A 178 -5.79 23.09 15.45
C LYS A 178 -6.56 24.40 15.34
N ALA A 179 -6.89 25.00 16.49
CA ALA A 179 -7.39 26.38 16.52
C ALA A 179 -6.25 27.32 16.11
N GLY A 180 -6.53 28.27 15.21
CA GLY A 180 -5.62 29.37 14.93
C GLY A 180 -5.50 30.32 16.11
N LYS A 181 -4.58 31.29 16.04
CA LYS A 181 -4.57 32.41 16.99
C LYS A 181 -5.88 33.17 16.84
N SER A 182 -6.77 33.13 17.85
CA SER A 182 -7.83 34.11 17.94
C SER A 182 -7.19 35.45 18.28
N ALA A 183 -7.48 36.47 17.50
CA ALA A 183 -7.21 37.82 17.95
C ALA A 183 -8.08 38.02 19.20
N GLU A 184 -7.48 38.06 20.38
CA GLU A 184 -8.14 38.60 21.56
C GLU A 184 -8.54 40.03 21.23
N LYS A 185 -9.86 40.28 21.28
CA LYS A 185 -10.41 41.63 21.30
C LYS A 185 -10.36 42.15 22.71
#